data_83b16356f55003912f0a93381f916bd1
#
_entry.id   83b16356f55003912f0a93381f916bd1
#
_cell.length_a   1.000
_cell.length_b   1.000
_cell.length_c   1.000
_cell.angle_alpha   90.00
_cell.angle_beta   90.00
_cell.angle_gamma   90.00
#
_symmetry.space_group_name_H-M   'P 1'
#
loop_
_entity.id
_entity.type
_entity.pdbx_description
1 polymer ?
#
loop_
_entity_poly.entity_id
_entity_poly.type
_entity_poly.pdbx_seq_one_letter_code
_entity_poly.pdbx_strand_id
1 'polypeptide(L)'
;GSKEMLVELFKLEVPEIAEEVVQIRAVAREPGGRSKIAVKTNDTRIDPVGACVGMRGARVQAVSNELGNERIDIIVWEDDPAKLLINTLSPAEVTSIVLDEDADKMEVQVKDESLAQAIGRNGQNIRLSSELIGWDIQIRGENEDKESSGSDQTSNILEKYLDIDTSTSEILISNGFESVNSIA
;
A
#
# COMPACT_ATOMS: atom_id res chain seq x y z
N GLY A 1 -3.36 -6.03 -22.42
CA GLY A 1 -3.77 -7.12 -21.58
C GLY A 1 -4.76 -6.67 -20.53
N SER A 2 -5.92 -7.29 -20.48
CA SER A 2 -6.98 -6.95 -19.54
C SER A 2 -6.85 -7.73 -18.22
N LYS A 3 -7.60 -7.33 -17.19
CA LYS A 3 -7.73 -8.07 -15.93
C LYS A 3 -8.37 -9.45 -16.17
N GLU A 4 -9.30 -9.53 -17.08
CA GLU A 4 -10.00 -10.76 -17.49
C GLU A 4 -9.01 -11.81 -18.01
N MET A 5 -8.00 -11.40 -18.78
CA MET A 5 -6.96 -12.31 -19.26
C MET A 5 -6.20 -12.97 -18.12
N LEU A 6 -5.87 -12.21 -17.07
CA LEU A 6 -5.21 -12.74 -15.88
C LEU A 6 -6.09 -13.76 -15.17
N VAL A 7 -7.39 -13.46 -15.02
CA VAL A 7 -8.37 -14.36 -14.40
C VAL A 7 -8.50 -15.67 -15.19
N GLU A 8 -8.60 -15.59 -16.52
CA GLU A 8 -8.70 -16.78 -17.36
C GLU A 8 -7.45 -17.66 -17.31
N LEU A 9 -6.25 -17.06 -17.27
CA LEU A 9 -5.01 -17.82 -17.10
C LEU A 9 -4.98 -18.56 -15.76
N PHE A 10 -5.42 -17.90 -14.67
CA PHE A 10 -5.55 -18.59 -13.38
C PHE A 10 -6.58 -19.71 -13.38
N LYS A 11 -7.71 -19.57 -14.09
CA LYS A 11 -8.69 -20.66 -14.23
C LYS A 11 -8.10 -21.86 -14.98
N LEU A 12 -7.26 -21.61 -15.98
CA LEU A 12 -6.61 -22.69 -16.74
C LEU A 12 -5.54 -23.41 -15.90
N GLU A 13 -4.78 -22.68 -15.08
CA GLU A 13 -3.65 -23.21 -14.33
C GLU A 13 -4.03 -23.78 -12.96
N VAL A 14 -5.12 -23.28 -12.34
CA VAL A 14 -5.55 -23.62 -10.98
C VAL A 14 -6.90 -24.30 -11.01
N PRO A 15 -6.96 -25.65 -10.89
CA PRO A 15 -8.23 -26.40 -10.90
C PRO A 15 -9.22 -25.92 -9.84
N GLU A 16 -8.74 -25.54 -8.65
CA GLU A 16 -9.56 -25.07 -7.54
C GLU A 16 -10.30 -23.76 -7.88
N ILE A 17 -9.77 -22.95 -8.80
CA ILE A 17 -10.47 -21.76 -9.33
C ILE A 17 -11.47 -22.17 -10.40
N ALA A 18 -11.12 -23.10 -11.30
CA ALA A 18 -12.02 -23.59 -12.34
C ALA A 18 -13.27 -24.28 -11.73
N GLU A 19 -13.10 -24.97 -10.61
CA GLU A 19 -14.17 -25.64 -9.85
C GLU A 19 -14.90 -24.72 -8.87
N GLU A 20 -14.57 -23.43 -8.85
CA GLU A 20 -15.14 -22.40 -7.95
C GLU A 20 -14.93 -22.65 -6.44
N VAL A 21 -14.02 -23.54 -6.08
CA VAL A 21 -13.63 -23.80 -4.68
C VAL A 21 -12.80 -22.64 -4.14
N VAL A 22 -11.93 -22.08 -4.99
CA VAL A 22 -11.21 -20.82 -4.75
C VAL A 22 -11.76 -19.76 -5.70
N GLN A 23 -12.10 -18.60 -5.16
CA GLN A 23 -12.67 -17.48 -5.91
C GLN A 23 -11.68 -16.32 -5.97
N ILE A 24 -11.50 -15.74 -7.17
CA ILE A 24 -10.82 -14.46 -7.33
C ILE A 24 -11.84 -13.35 -7.05
N ARG A 25 -11.62 -12.58 -5.98
CA ARG A 25 -12.52 -11.51 -5.50
C ARG A 25 -12.19 -10.16 -6.11
N ALA A 26 -10.92 -9.87 -6.30
CA ALA A 26 -10.45 -8.60 -6.87
C ALA A 26 -9.15 -8.78 -7.64
N VAL A 27 -8.95 -7.92 -8.62
CA VAL A 27 -7.74 -7.86 -9.46
C VAL A 27 -7.33 -6.42 -9.68
N ALA A 28 -6.07 -6.11 -9.39
CA ALA A 28 -5.40 -4.88 -9.80
C ALA A 28 -4.23 -5.24 -10.70
N ARG A 29 -4.08 -4.55 -11.84
CA ARG A 29 -3.09 -4.95 -12.84
C ARG A 29 -2.46 -3.78 -13.57
N GLU A 30 -1.16 -3.79 -13.62
CA GLU A 30 -0.32 -2.95 -14.46
C GLU A 30 0.39 -3.86 -15.49
N PRO A 31 -0.16 -3.95 -16.72
CA PRO A 31 0.29 -4.92 -17.73
C PRO A 31 1.80 -4.82 -18.02
N GLY A 32 2.48 -5.97 -18.02
CA GLY A 32 3.92 -6.06 -18.22
C GLY A 32 4.78 -5.65 -17.02
N GLY A 33 4.17 -5.22 -15.93
CA GLY A 33 4.85 -4.83 -14.69
C GLY A 33 4.48 -5.74 -13.53
N ARG A 34 3.39 -5.42 -12.86
CA ARG A 34 2.95 -6.12 -11.66
C ARG A 34 1.43 -6.21 -11.59
N SER A 35 0.95 -7.32 -11.03
CA SER A 35 -0.45 -7.55 -10.71
C SER A 35 -0.64 -8.00 -9.28
N LYS A 36 -1.81 -7.69 -8.72
CA LYS A 36 -2.28 -8.22 -7.44
C LYS A 36 -3.63 -8.91 -7.68
N ILE A 37 -3.79 -10.12 -7.13
CA ILE A 37 -5.08 -10.81 -7.09
C ILE A 37 -5.44 -11.13 -5.66
N ALA A 38 -6.68 -10.91 -5.29
CA ALA A 38 -7.21 -11.28 -3.98
C ALA A 38 -8.13 -12.50 -4.13
N VAL A 39 -7.84 -13.55 -3.37
CA VAL A 39 -8.49 -14.85 -3.46
C VAL A 39 -9.14 -15.25 -2.14
N LYS A 40 -10.29 -15.92 -2.21
CA LYS A 40 -11.05 -16.39 -1.05
C LYS A 40 -11.54 -17.81 -1.29
N THR A 41 -11.63 -18.59 -0.22
CA THR A 41 -12.35 -19.87 -0.23
C THR A 41 -13.28 -19.94 0.98
N ASN A 42 -14.38 -20.67 0.83
CA ASN A 42 -15.28 -21.01 1.95
C ASN A 42 -14.94 -22.37 2.58
N ASP A 43 -14.03 -23.14 1.97
CA ASP A 43 -13.55 -24.41 2.51
C ASP A 43 -12.33 -24.19 3.39
N THR A 44 -12.49 -24.31 4.70
CA THR A 44 -11.43 -24.08 5.69
C THR A 44 -10.25 -25.07 5.61
N ARG A 45 -10.39 -26.13 4.83
CA ARG A 45 -9.33 -27.14 4.59
C ARG A 45 -8.39 -26.72 3.45
N ILE A 46 -8.76 -25.71 2.69
CA ILE A 46 -8.02 -25.26 1.52
C ILE A 46 -7.34 -23.92 1.82
N ASP A 47 -6.04 -23.83 1.56
CA ASP A 47 -5.30 -22.58 1.51
C ASP A 47 -5.48 -21.96 0.11
N PRO A 48 -6.24 -20.86 -0.05
CA PRO A 48 -6.51 -20.27 -1.35
C PRO A 48 -5.25 -19.67 -2.01
N VAL A 49 -4.33 -19.14 -1.22
CA VAL A 49 -3.05 -18.61 -1.72
C VAL A 49 -2.15 -19.75 -2.17
N GLY A 50 -1.99 -20.77 -1.34
CA GLY A 50 -1.19 -21.96 -1.66
C GLY A 50 -1.67 -22.68 -2.92
N ALA A 51 -2.99 -22.77 -3.14
CA ALA A 51 -3.58 -23.35 -4.33
C ALA A 51 -3.19 -22.58 -5.61
N CYS A 52 -3.20 -21.24 -5.55
CA CYS A 52 -2.82 -20.38 -6.67
C CYS A 52 -1.31 -20.32 -6.91
N VAL A 53 -0.51 -20.34 -5.85
CA VAL A 53 0.97 -20.35 -5.94
C VAL A 53 1.45 -21.68 -6.53
N GLY A 54 0.88 -22.78 -6.06
CA GLY A 54 1.28 -24.12 -6.44
C GLY A 54 2.60 -24.55 -5.80
N MET A 55 2.97 -25.80 -6.02
CA MET A 55 4.20 -26.37 -5.46
C MET A 55 5.42 -25.58 -5.95
N ARG A 56 6.18 -25.00 -5.01
CA ARG A 56 7.38 -24.17 -5.29
C ARG A 56 7.11 -23.01 -6.25
N GLY A 57 5.87 -22.51 -6.28
CA GLY A 57 5.48 -21.40 -7.14
C GLY A 57 5.20 -21.77 -8.60
N ALA A 58 5.09 -23.06 -8.93
CA ALA A 58 4.97 -23.52 -10.31
C ALA A 58 3.76 -22.93 -11.06
N ARG A 59 2.60 -22.85 -10.40
CA ARG A 59 1.37 -22.35 -11.03
C ARG A 59 1.44 -20.85 -11.28
N VAL A 60 1.79 -20.05 -10.25
CA VAL A 60 1.91 -18.59 -10.43
C VAL A 60 3.01 -18.24 -11.43
N GLN A 61 4.10 -19.03 -11.47
CA GLN A 61 5.17 -18.81 -12.44
C GLN A 61 4.72 -19.14 -13.87
N ALA A 62 3.90 -20.17 -14.08
CA ALA A 62 3.32 -20.48 -15.40
C ALA A 62 2.46 -19.31 -15.91
N VAL A 63 1.58 -18.76 -15.06
CA VAL A 63 0.78 -17.58 -15.41
C VAL A 63 1.66 -16.35 -15.68
N SER A 64 2.67 -16.10 -14.84
CA SER A 64 3.62 -15.01 -15.01
C SER A 64 4.33 -15.09 -16.37
N ASN A 65 4.80 -16.27 -16.76
CA ASN A 65 5.51 -16.49 -18.03
C ASN A 65 4.62 -16.18 -19.24
N GLU A 66 3.34 -16.59 -19.21
CA GLU A 66 2.37 -16.28 -20.26
C GLU A 66 2.10 -14.77 -20.41
N LEU A 67 2.32 -14.01 -19.34
CA LEU A 67 2.18 -12.55 -19.30
C LEU A 67 3.50 -11.80 -19.52
N GLY A 68 4.53 -12.46 -20.04
CA GLY A 68 5.82 -11.85 -20.30
C GLY A 68 6.64 -11.56 -19.04
N ASN A 69 6.59 -12.47 -18.05
CA ASN A 69 7.24 -12.38 -16.74
C ASN A 69 6.68 -11.24 -15.86
N GLU A 70 5.39 -10.94 -15.99
CA GLU A 70 4.69 -10.03 -15.11
C GLU A 70 4.69 -10.56 -13.67
N ARG A 71 5.06 -9.71 -12.72
CA ARG A 71 5.08 -10.09 -11.30
C ARG A 71 3.66 -10.18 -10.75
N ILE A 72 3.31 -11.29 -10.09
CA ILE A 72 1.97 -11.52 -9.57
C ILE A 72 2.02 -11.74 -8.07
N ASP A 73 1.33 -10.89 -7.32
CA ASP A 73 1.12 -11.03 -5.88
C ASP A 73 -0.26 -11.67 -5.64
N ILE A 74 -0.30 -12.76 -4.88
CA ILE A 74 -1.52 -13.46 -4.50
C ILE A 74 -1.82 -13.16 -3.04
N ILE A 75 -3.02 -12.68 -2.76
CA ILE A 75 -3.41 -12.08 -1.48
C ILE A 75 -4.67 -12.77 -0.97
N VAL A 76 -4.75 -13.05 0.33
CA VAL A 76 -5.99 -13.50 0.94
C VAL A 76 -6.99 -12.35 0.96
N TRP A 77 -8.18 -12.58 0.42
CA TRP A 77 -9.28 -11.64 0.51
C TRP A 77 -9.83 -11.58 1.93
N GLU A 78 -10.06 -10.37 2.40
CA GLU A 78 -10.78 -10.07 3.64
C GLU A 78 -11.93 -9.12 3.32
N ASP A 79 -13.08 -9.35 3.99
CA ASP A 79 -14.24 -8.46 3.81
C ASP A 79 -14.05 -7.12 4.56
N ASP A 80 -13.18 -7.11 5.57
CA ASP A 80 -12.71 -5.92 6.27
C ASP A 80 -11.62 -5.22 5.44
N PRO A 81 -11.85 -3.98 4.97
CA PRO A 81 -10.90 -3.27 4.11
C PRO A 81 -9.55 -3.00 4.79
N ALA A 82 -9.52 -2.80 6.11
CA ALA A 82 -8.27 -2.60 6.85
C ALA A 82 -7.41 -3.87 6.86
N LYS A 83 -8.03 -5.04 7.08
CA LYS A 83 -7.34 -6.33 7.03
C LYS A 83 -6.87 -6.65 5.62
N LEU A 84 -7.70 -6.38 4.62
CA LEU A 84 -7.33 -6.56 3.23
C LEU A 84 -6.12 -5.69 2.88
N LEU A 85 -6.07 -4.44 3.36
CA LEU A 85 -4.94 -3.55 3.16
C LEU A 85 -3.66 -4.12 3.76
N ILE A 86 -3.68 -4.61 5.00
CA ILE A 86 -2.53 -5.25 5.64
C ILE A 86 -2.01 -6.40 4.78
N ASN A 87 -2.92 -7.25 4.26
CA ASN A 87 -2.54 -8.35 3.38
C ASN A 87 -1.91 -7.87 2.07
N THR A 88 -2.42 -6.77 1.47
CA THR A 88 -1.87 -6.23 0.21
C THR A 88 -0.51 -5.58 0.37
N LEU A 89 -0.22 -5.02 1.53
CA LEU A 89 1.05 -4.35 1.83
C LEU A 89 2.13 -5.31 2.36
N SER A 90 1.74 -6.53 2.78
CA SER A 90 2.70 -7.52 3.26
C SER A 90 3.87 -7.70 2.28
N PRO A 91 5.13 -7.81 2.77
CA PRO A 91 5.59 -7.94 4.15
C PRO A 91 5.85 -6.60 4.89
N ALA A 92 5.41 -5.45 4.37
CA ALA A 92 5.55 -4.18 5.07
C ALA A 92 4.75 -4.19 6.38
N GLU A 93 5.37 -3.70 7.46
CA GLU A 93 4.75 -3.68 8.78
C GLU A 93 3.88 -2.43 8.95
N VAL A 94 2.57 -2.65 8.99
CA VAL A 94 1.57 -1.62 9.26
C VAL A 94 1.43 -1.42 10.77
N THR A 95 1.54 -0.19 11.24
CA THR A 95 1.46 0.16 12.66
C THR A 95 0.10 0.74 13.04
N SER A 96 -0.55 1.47 12.13
CA SER A 96 -1.85 2.10 12.36
C SER A 96 -2.62 2.26 11.05
N ILE A 97 -3.94 2.15 11.12
CA ILE A 97 -4.86 2.44 10.01
C ILE A 97 -6.01 3.29 10.54
N VAL A 98 -6.28 4.41 9.88
CA VAL A 98 -7.45 5.24 10.11
C VAL A 98 -8.34 5.17 8.88
N LEU A 99 -9.61 4.81 9.06
CA LEU A 99 -10.61 4.68 8.00
C LEU A 99 -11.52 5.91 8.00
N ASP A 100 -11.72 6.49 6.84
CA ASP A 100 -12.78 7.46 6.55
C ASP A 100 -13.76 6.80 5.57
N GLU A 101 -14.80 6.19 6.11
CA GLU A 101 -15.81 5.46 5.33
C GLU A 101 -16.67 6.39 4.45
N ASP A 102 -16.83 7.65 4.85
CA ASP A 102 -17.61 8.62 4.07
C ASP A 102 -16.89 9.09 2.81
N ALA A 103 -15.55 9.10 2.87
CA ALA A 103 -14.70 9.53 1.76
C ALA A 103 -14.03 8.36 1.01
N ASP A 104 -14.25 7.11 1.41
CA ASP A 104 -13.53 5.91 0.92
C ASP A 104 -11.99 6.09 0.96
N LYS A 105 -11.50 6.63 2.09
CA LYS A 105 -10.07 6.91 2.31
C LYS A 105 -9.51 6.13 3.47
N MET A 106 -8.24 5.74 3.34
CA MET A 106 -7.44 5.13 4.39
C MET A 106 -6.15 5.91 4.59
N GLU A 107 -5.87 6.30 5.83
CA GLU A 107 -4.56 6.78 6.24
C GLU A 107 -3.83 5.65 6.96
N VAL A 108 -2.66 5.31 6.48
CA VAL A 108 -1.89 4.14 6.90
C VAL A 108 -0.53 4.57 7.37
N GLN A 109 -0.20 4.20 8.60
CA GLN A 109 1.15 4.33 9.12
C GLN A 109 1.87 2.99 9.04
N VAL A 110 3.08 3.03 8.55
CA VAL A 110 3.98 1.87 8.48
C VAL A 110 5.29 2.22 9.19
N LYS A 111 6.03 1.19 9.62
CA LYS A 111 7.39 1.40 10.11
C LYS A 111 8.22 2.10 9.03
N ASP A 112 9.08 3.05 9.43
CA ASP A 112 9.90 3.83 8.48
C ASP A 112 10.76 2.93 7.57
N GLU A 113 11.28 1.83 8.10
CA GLU A 113 12.04 0.83 7.34
C GLU A 113 11.20 0.10 6.29
N SER A 114 9.87 0.03 6.48
CA SER A 114 8.91 -0.59 5.56
C SER A 114 8.30 0.40 4.57
N LEU A 115 8.47 1.70 4.77
CA LEU A 115 7.80 2.75 3.98
C LEU A 115 8.10 2.63 2.49
N ALA A 116 9.37 2.52 2.13
CA ALA A 116 9.79 2.39 0.73
C ALA A 116 9.21 1.12 0.07
N GLN A 117 9.11 0.02 0.82
CA GLN A 117 8.54 -1.24 0.34
C GLN A 117 7.02 -1.15 0.18
N ALA A 118 6.33 -0.51 1.13
CA ALA A 118 4.89 -0.32 1.09
C ALA A 118 4.46 0.56 -0.09
N ILE A 119 5.18 1.64 -0.36
CA ILE A 119 4.96 2.52 -1.53
C ILE A 119 5.32 1.79 -2.82
N GLY A 120 6.46 1.12 -2.85
CA GLY A 120 7.01 0.47 -4.03
C GLY A 120 7.64 1.46 -5.03
N ARG A 121 8.30 0.92 -6.07
CA ARG A 121 8.91 1.73 -7.13
C ARG A 121 7.84 2.60 -7.81
N ASN A 122 8.06 3.91 -7.87
CA ASN A 122 7.13 4.89 -8.46
C ASN A 122 5.69 4.79 -7.92
N GLY A 123 5.53 4.38 -6.65
CA GLY A 123 4.21 4.21 -6.03
C GLY A 123 3.40 3.02 -6.57
N GLN A 124 4.02 2.09 -7.28
CA GLN A 124 3.31 0.95 -7.92
C GLN A 124 2.59 0.07 -6.91
N ASN A 125 3.22 -0.24 -5.77
CA ASN A 125 2.62 -1.12 -4.79
C ASN A 125 1.36 -0.51 -4.15
N ILE A 126 1.45 0.76 -3.74
CA ILE A 126 0.30 1.46 -3.13
C ILE A 126 -0.82 1.69 -4.14
N ARG A 127 -0.50 2.05 -5.40
CA ARG A 127 -1.48 2.25 -6.46
C ARG A 127 -2.25 0.97 -6.78
N LEU A 128 -1.57 -0.18 -6.89
CA LEU A 128 -2.21 -1.47 -7.09
C LEU A 128 -3.04 -1.90 -5.88
N SER A 129 -2.61 -1.60 -4.66
CA SER A 129 -3.37 -1.87 -3.44
C SER A 129 -4.64 -1.03 -3.38
N SER A 130 -4.56 0.26 -3.71
CA SER A 130 -5.71 1.17 -3.81
C SER A 130 -6.73 0.67 -4.86
N GLU A 131 -6.25 0.27 -6.04
CA GLU A 131 -7.10 -0.29 -7.09
C GLU A 131 -7.76 -1.62 -6.68
N LEU A 132 -7.05 -2.48 -5.98
CA LEU A 132 -7.54 -3.78 -5.53
C LEU A 132 -8.67 -3.64 -4.50
N ILE A 133 -8.51 -2.71 -3.55
CA ILE A 133 -9.44 -2.47 -2.46
C ILE A 133 -10.58 -1.55 -2.90
N GLY A 134 -10.32 -0.62 -3.82
CA GLY A 134 -11.27 0.39 -4.27
C GLY A 134 -11.33 1.63 -3.38
N TRP A 135 -10.30 1.86 -2.54
CA TRP A 135 -10.17 2.97 -1.62
C TRP A 135 -8.93 3.82 -1.93
N ASP A 136 -9.00 5.13 -1.65
CA ASP A 136 -7.83 6.01 -1.71
C ASP A 136 -6.95 5.76 -0.48
N ILE A 137 -5.69 5.40 -0.71
CA ILE A 137 -4.77 5.01 0.35
C ILE A 137 -3.64 6.02 0.44
N GLN A 138 -3.53 6.66 1.61
CA GLN A 138 -2.42 7.55 1.96
C GLN A 138 -1.50 6.83 2.94
N ILE A 139 -0.21 6.76 2.61
CA ILE A 139 0.79 6.07 3.42
C ILE A 139 1.77 7.07 4.01
N ARG A 140 2.12 6.87 5.29
CA ARG A 140 3.11 7.67 6.02
C ARG A 140 4.03 6.77 6.84
N GLY A 141 5.24 7.25 7.10
CA GLY A 141 6.14 6.65 8.07
C GLY A 141 5.71 6.95 9.51
N GLU A 142 6.09 6.08 10.43
CA GLU A 142 5.73 6.18 11.86
C GLU A 142 6.27 7.45 12.53
N ASN A 143 7.38 8.03 12.02
CA ASN A 143 8.01 9.23 12.56
C ASN A 143 7.65 10.52 11.84
N GLU A 144 6.94 10.47 10.70
CA GLU A 144 6.50 11.68 9.99
C GLU A 144 5.53 12.55 10.82
N ASP A 145 4.73 11.95 11.72
CA ASP A 145 3.84 12.68 12.62
C ASP A 145 4.58 13.47 13.73
N LYS A 146 5.87 13.17 13.99
CA LYS A 146 6.68 13.93 14.94
C LYS A 146 7.23 15.22 14.34
N GLU A 147 7.27 15.31 13.01
CA GLU A 147 7.71 16.51 12.30
C GLU A 147 6.55 17.47 11.99
N SER A 148 5.30 17.00 11.95
CA SER A 148 4.12 17.84 11.70
C SER A 148 3.57 18.55 12.95
N SER A 149 4.07 18.24 14.15
CA SER A 149 3.86 19.06 15.37
C SER A 149 4.92 20.16 15.52
N GLY A 150 5.50 20.59 14.41
CA GLY A 150 6.69 21.41 14.30
C GLY A 150 6.52 22.91 14.41
N SER A 151 5.50 23.45 15.08
CA SER A 151 5.56 24.85 15.50
C SER A 151 6.72 25.08 16.49
N ASP A 152 6.98 24.13 17.39
CA ASP A 152 8.07 24.20 18.36
C ASP A 152 9.46 24.02 17.72
N GLN A 153 9.58 23.22 16.67
CA GLN A 153 10.86 23.00 15.98
C GLN A 153 11.24 24.17 15.08
N THR A 154 10.27 24.76 14.39
CA THR A 154 10.51 25.94 13.54
C THR A 154 10.92 27.14 14.38
N SER A 155 10.31 27.35 15.57
CA SER A 155 10.75 28.37 16.55
C SER A 155 12.18 28.16 16.97
N ASN A 156 12.56 26.94 17.35
CA ASN A 156 13.92 26.59 17.76
C ASN A 156 14.97 26.80 16.64
N ILE A 157 14.61 26.53 15.40
CA ILE A 157 15.48 26.74 14.23
C ILE A 157 15.68 28.24 13.99
N LEU A 158 14.60 29.03 14.00
CA LEU A 158 14.66 30.46 13.80
C LEU A 158 15.46 31.17 14.92
N GLU A 159 15.23 30.78 16.16
CA GLU A 159 15.98 31.28 17.31
C GLU A 159 17.49 30.98 17.20
N LYS A 160 17.82 29.74 16.79
CA LYS A 160 19.22 29.30 16.71
C LYS A 160 20.00 29.92 15.54
N TYR A 161 19.36 30.15 14.38
CA TYR A 161 20.06 30.62 13.18
C TYR A 161 19.95 32.12 12.96
N LEU A 162 18.92 32.79 13.52
CA LEU A 162 18.72 34.23 13.35
C LEU A 162 18.98 35.04 14.62
N ASP A 163 19.33 34.36 15.72
CA ASP A 163 19.64 35.00 17.03
C ASP A 163 18.52 35.96 17.51
N ILE A 164 17.26 35.51 17.28
CA ILE A 164 16.06 36.25 17.69
C ILE A 164 15.41 35.60 18.91
N ASP A 165 14.67 36.42 19.68
CA ASP A 165 13.95 35.90 20.85
C ASP A 165 12.68 35.13 20.49
N THR A 166 12.14 34.35 21.44
CA THR A 166 10.98 33.49 21.27
C THR A 166 9.74 34.27 20.76
N SER A 167 9.54 35.48 21.23
CA SER A 167 8.38 36.31 20.85
C SER A 167 8.49 36.78 19.40
N THR A 168 9.69 37.03 18.91
CA THR A 168 9.93 37.43 17.51
C THR A 168 9.81 36.22 16.56
N SER A 169 10.26 35.05 16.99
CA SER A 169 10.11 33.83 16.19
C SER A 169 8.63 33.43 16.00
N GLU A 170 7.82 33.53 17.04
CA GLU A 170 6.38 33.28 16.98
C GLU A 170 5.65 34.25 16.03
N ILE A 171 6.03 35.54 16.03
CA ILE A 171 5.46 36.52 15.09
C ILE A 171 5.84 36.23 13.65
N LEU A 172 7.08 35.80 13.39
CA LEU A 172 7.53 35.41 12.05
C LEU A 172 6.78 34.18 11.53
N ILE A 173 6.61 33.17 12.36
CA ILE A 173 5.84 31.95 12.01
C ILE A 173 4.37 32.30 11.73
N SER A 174 3.74 33.12 12.55
CA SER A 174 2.36 33.56 12.36
C SER A 174 2.16 34.36 11.07
N ASN A 175 3.20 34.95 10.51
CA ASN A 175 3.21 35.66 9.23
C ASN A 175 3.68 34.80 8.04
N GLY A 176 3.85 33.49 8.22
CA GLY A 176 4.16 32.53 7.16
C GLY A 176 5.65 32.36 6.82
N PHE A 177 6.57 32.78 7.73
CA PHE A 177 7.99 32.56 7.57
C PHE A 177 8.40 31.25 8.28
N GLU A 178 8.45 30.15 7.55
CA GLU A 178 8.69 28.80 8.09
C GLU A 178 10.14 28.34 7.98
N SER A 179 11.00 29.10 7.33
CA SER A 179 12.43 28.77 7.18
C SER A 179 13.32 30.00 7.06
N VAL A 180 14.62 29.83 7.36
CA VAL A 180 15.64 30.89 7.22
C VAL A 180 15.70 31.46 5.79
N ASN A 181 15.44 30.65 4.79
CA ASN A 181 15.44 31.06 3.37
C ASN A 181 14.25 31.95 2.99
N SER A 182 13.18 32.01 3.80
CA SER A 182 12.03 32.87 3.55
C SER A 182 12.22 34.32 4.05
N ILE A 183 13.31 34.60 4.75
CA ILE A 183 13.62 35.91 5.35
C ILE A 183 14.72 36.65 4.58
N ALA A 184 15.46 35.98 3.69
CA ALA A 184 16.57 36.53 2.91
C ALA A 184 16.12 37.19 1.59
#